data_2a8f7ca8684d9195ca71946bc94e63a2
#
_entry.id   2a8f7ca8684d9195ca71946bc94e63a2
#
_cell.length_a   1.000
_cell.length_b   1.000
_cell.length_c   1.000
_cell.angle_alpha   90.00
_cell.angle_beta   90.00
_cell.angle_gamma   90.00
#
_symmetry.space_group_name_H-M   'P 1'
#
loop_
_entity.id
_entity.type
_entity.pdbx_description
1 polymer ?
#
loop_
_entity_poly.entity_id
_entity_poly.type
_entity_poly.pdbx_seq_one_letter_code
_entity_poly.pdbx_strand_id
1 'polypeptide(L)'
;MSDNGFIGPPFIQVPGVPNFRDIGGYPITSSAGKVVRTGLVFRSSEPSKVDDQGIVKLQALGIKDVYDLRSRLELVRDAQNGNGRQARTWPGATRVVAPVFSDSEYTPEAIAARFRMYATDTTTPIVLAHLREILKAAAAEDNPDRPYRSILQHFASNSTGGPYPILIHCSAGKDRTGVICALILSLCGVEDEAVAHEYSLSELGLKSRPEFLRNLLQEPVVKGNAAAAMQMVGSRKRFMLALLRTMKEQWGSVDQCVIGLGLIDQDGVEQLRRNMVVDIDAVSGTELDWMSHAELVARAEDEADRRIDALVAAA
;
A
#
# COMPACT_ATOMS: atom_id res chain seq x y z
N MET A 1 -30.60 9.69 -9.45
CA MET A 1 -29.27 10.15 -9.05
C MET A 1 -28.47 8.88 -8.79
N SER A 2 -27.55 8.52 -9.66
CA SER A 2 -26.77 7.29 -9.52
C SER A 2 -25.80 7.48 -8.35
N ASP A 3 -26.03 6.70 -7.31
CA ASP A 3 -25.08 6.51 -6.21
C ASP A 3 -23.83 5.88 -6.81
N ASN A 4 -22.82 6.71 -7.08
CA ASN A 4 -21.59 6.31 -7.80
C ASN A 4 -20.68 5.41 -6.97
N GLY A 5 -21.18 4.81 -5.89
CA GLY A 5 -20.42 3.87 -5.06
C GLY A 5 -19.19 4.50 -4.38
N PHE A 6 -19.16 5.83 -4.23
CA PHE A 6 -18.10 6.52 -3.52
C PHE A 6 -18.19 6.22 -2.02
N ILE A 7 -17.11 5.71 -1.47
CA ILE A 7 -17.06 5.17 -0.11
C ILE A 7 -16.86 6.28 0.95
N GLY A 8 -16.41 7.47 0.54
CA GLY A 8 -16.09 8.57 1.47
C GLY A 8 -14.64 8.53 1.98
N PRO A 9 -14.23 9.52 2.81
CA PRO A 9 -12.88 9.55 3.37
C PRO A 9 -12.51 8.26 4.11
N PRO A 10 -11.24 7.81 4.03
CA PRO A 10 -10.09 8.51 3.44
C PRO A 10 -9.97 8.39 1.92
N PHE A 11 -10.91 7.69 1.26
CA PHE A 11 -10.90 7.59 -0.20
C PHE A 11 -11.16 8.94 -0.86
N ILE A 12 -10.45 9.17 -1.96
CA ILE A 12 -10.63 10.33 -2.82
C ILE A 12 -10.98 9.80 -4.21
N GLN A 13 -12.10 10.21 -4.76
CA GLN A 13 -12.50 9.79 -6.09
C GLN A 13 -11.63 10.45 -7.15
N VAL A 14 -10.72 9.68 -7.74
CA VAL A 14 -9.90 10.07 -8.89
C VAL A 14 -10.26 9.17 -10.08
N PRO A 15 -10.93 9.69 -11.12
CA PRO A 15 -11.33 8.89 -12.26
C PRO A 15 -10.15 8.14 -12.90
N GLY A 16 -10.32 6.84 -13.10
CA GLY A 16 -9.28 5.97 -13.65
C GLY A 16 -8.19 5.53 -12.68
N VAL A 17 -8.24 5.93 -11.40
CA VAL A 17 -7.24 5.57 -10.37
C VAL A 17 -7.92 4.88 -9.18
N PRO A 18 -8.12 3.56 -9.23
CA PRO A 18 -8.71 2.81 -8.14
C PRO A 18 -7.84 2.81 -6.87
N ASN A 19 -8.47 2.53 -5.74
CA ASN A 19 -7.81 2.41 -4.44
C ASN A 19 -7.08 3.67 -3.99
N PHE A 20 -7.46 4.85 -4.55
CA PHE A 20 -6.81 6.12 -4.25
C PHE A 20 -7.32 6.71 -2.94
N ARG A 21 -6.40 7.02 -2.03
CA ARG A 21 -6.70 7.63 -0.74
C ARG A 21 -5.50 8.35 -0.12
N ASP A 22 -5.78 9.27 0.78
CA ASP A 22 -4.83 9.86 1.71
C ASP A 22 -4.63 8.91 2.91
N ILE A 23 -3.42 8.75 3.41
CA ILE A 23 -3.15 8.02 4.65
C ILE A 23 -3.03 8.94 5.87
N GLY A 24 -3.28 10.25 5.72
CA GLY A 24 -3.33 11.21 6.82
C GLY A 24 -4.65 11.17 7.59
N GLY A 25 -4.69 11.93 8.69
CA GLY A 25 -5.88 12.07 9.55
C GLY A 25 -6.00 11.03 10.66
N TYR A 26 -5.18 9.97 10.66
CA TYR A 26 -5.20 8.96 11.72
C TYR A 26 -4.69 9.52 13.04
N PRO A 27 -5.37 9.23 14.17
CA PRO A 27 -4.99 9.73 15.49
C PRO A 27 -3.69 9.12 15.98
N ILE A 28 -2.97 9.88 16.79
CA ILE A 28 -1.74 9.45 17.45
C ILE A 28 -2.07 8.97 18.86
N THR A 29 -1.89 7.69 19.12
CA THR A 29 -2.29 7.05 20.38
C THR A 29 -1.63 7.66 21.61
N SER A 30 -0.35 8.04 21.49
CA SER A 30 0.43 8.59 22.60
C SER A 30 0.23 10.10 22.83
N SER A 31 -0.55 10.78 21.99
CA SER A 31 -0.66 12.26 22.01
C SER A 31 -2.07 12.70 21.59
N ALA A 32 -2.94 12.87 22.59
CA ALA A 32 -4.30 13.32 22.36
C ALA A 32 -4.33 14.66 21.57
N GLY A 33 -5.23 14.77 20.62
CA GLY A 33 -5.37 15.95 19.77
C GLY A 33 -4.33 16.05 18.64
N LYS A 34 -3.49 15.02 18.45
CA LYS A 34 -2.55 14.96 17.32
C LYS A 34 -2.96 13.88 16.33
N VAL A 35 -2.71 14.20 15.05
CA VAL A 35 -3.01 13.32 13.91
C VAL A 35 -1.84 13.27 12.94
N VAL A 36 -1.83 12.24 12.10
CA VAL A 36 -0.95 12.21 10.93
C VAL A 36 -1.40 13.30 9.96
N ARG A 37 -0.46 14.12 9.50
CA ARG A 37 -0.74 15.22 8.56
C ARG A 37 -1.40 14.69 7.28
N THR A 38 -2.54 15.28 6.92
CA THR A 38 -3.23 15.00 5.65
C THR A 38 -2.57 15.69 4.47
N GLY A 39 -2.85 15.20 3.25
CA GLY A 39 -2.41 15.84 2.03
C GLY A 39 -0.93 15.65 1.68
N LEU A 40 -0.20 14.78 2.38
CA LEU A 40 1.21 14.51 2.10
C LEU A 40 1.47 13.14 1.50
N VAL A 41 0.76 12.11 1.93
CA VAL A 41 0.98 10.74 1.48
C VAL A 41 -0.30 10.20 0.87
N PHE A 42 -0.29 10.06 -0.43
CA PHE A 42 -1.37 9.41 -1.17
C PHE A 42 -0.93 8.01 -1.60
N ARG A 43 -1.88 7.09 -1.65
CA ARG A 43 -1.65 5.76 -2.19
C ARG A 43 -2.74 5.35 -3.18
N SER A 44 -2.39 4.49 -4.17
CA SER A 44 -3.35 3.99 -5.16
C SER A 44 -2.88 2.71 -5.84
N SER A 45 -3.75 2.13 -6.68
CA SER A 45 -3.33 1.26 -7.78
C SER A 45 -2.53 2.05 -8.80
N GLU A 46 -1.90 1.35 -9.75
CA GLU A 46 -1.18 1.99 -10.85
C GLU A 46 -2.10 2.95 -11.64
N PRO A 47 -1.66 4.19 -11.92
CA PRO A 47 -2.50 5.23 -12.48
C PRO A 47 -2.52 5.25 -14.03
N SER A 48 -2.36 4.11 -14.71
CA SER A 48 -2.30 4.05 -16.18
C SER A 48 -3.62 4.43 -16.87
N LYS A 49 -4.74 4.25 -16.16
CA LYS A 49 -6.08 4.54 -16.67
C LYS A 49 -6.64 5.88 -16.22
N VAL A 50 -5.81 6.72 -15.61
CA VAL A 50 -6.25 8.06 -15.20
C VAL A 50 -6.70 8.86 -16.43
N ASP A 51 -7.89 9.43 -16.38
CA ASP A 51 -8.40 10.32 -17.42
C ASP A 51 -8.04 11.79 -17.16
N ASP A 52 -8.43 12.68 -18.04
CA ASP A 52 -8.09 14.10 -17.92
C ASP A 52 -8.74 14.75 -16.67
N GLN A 53 -9.92 14.31 -16.25
CA GLN A 53 -10.56 14.78 -15.01
C GLN A 53 -9.78 14.28 -13.78
N GLY A 54 -9.32 13.04 -13.82
CA GLY A 54 -8.44 12.48 -12.79
C GLY A 54 -7.12 13.25 -12.69
N ILE A 55 -6.52 13.62 -13.83
CA ILE A 55 -5.29 14.44 -13.86
C ILE A 55 -5.51 15.79 -13.18
N VAL A 56 -6.60 16.48 -13.48
CA VAL A 56 -6.92 17.76 -12.84
C VAL A 56 -7.01 17.61 -11.32
N LYS A 57 -7.63 16.52 -10.84
CA LYS A 57 -7.69 16.24 -9.40
C LYS A 57 -6.33 15.96 -8.78
N LEU A 58 -5.50 15.15 -9.44
CA LEU A 58 -4.14 14.84 -8.96
C LEU A 58 -3.26 16.09 -8.91
N GLN A 59 -3.39 16.98 -9.88
CA GLN A 59 -2.70 18.28 -9.88
C GLN A 59 -3.18 19.17 -8.73
N ALA A 60 -4.48 19.21 -8.46
CA ALA A 60 -5.05 19.99 -7.35
C ALA A 60 -4.58 19.48 -5.97
N LEU A 61 -4.23 18.19 -5.84
CA LEU A 61 -3.64 17.63 -4.63
C LEU A 61 -2.15 17.99 -4.46
N GLY A 62 -1.54 18.65 -5.43
CA GLY A 62 -0.15 19.12 -5.36
C GLY A 62 0.90 18.01 -5.38
N ILE A 63 0.55 16.81 -5.83
CA ILE A 63 1.46 15.65 -5.90
C ILE A 63 2.61 15.97 -6.84
N LYS A 64 3.85 15.90 -6.31
CA LYS A 64 5.07 16.19 -7.09
C LYS A 64 5.79 14.93 -7.52
N ASP A 65 5.90 13.92 -6.65
CA ASP A 65 6.55 12.66 -6.98
C ASP A 65 5.56 11.49 -6.94
N VAL A 66 5.67 10.61 -7.93
CA VAL A 66 4.87 9.40 -8.07
C VAL A 66 5.81 8.20 -7.99
N TYR A 67 5.89 7.60 -6.81
CA TYR A 67 6.72 6.43 -6.55
C TYR A 67 6.07 5.16 -7.10
N ASP A 68 6.65 4.62 -8.17
CA ASP A 68 6.23 3.35 -8.78
C ASP A 68 7.09 2.20 -8.23
N LEU A 69 6.49 1.39 -7.36
CA LEU A 69 7.16 0.28 -6.67
C LEU A 69 7.23 -1.01 -7.49
N ARG A 70 6.78 -0.99 -8.75
CA ARG A 70 6.79 -2.15 -9.64
C ARG A 70 8.20 -2.44 -10.14
N SER A 71 8.53 -3.72 -10.34
CA SER A 71 9.80 -4.12 -10.94
C SER A 71 9.91 -3.64 -12.40
N ARG A 72 11.14 -3.49 -12.90
CA ARG A 72 11.37 -3.12 -14.31
C ARG A 72 10.83 -4.17 -15.26
N LEU A 73 10.98 -5.46 -14.94
CA LEU A 73 10.41 -6.56 -15.74
C LEU A 73 8.87 -6.52 -15.76
N GLU A 74 8.23 -6.17 -14.64
CA GLU A 74 6.78 -5.97 -14.59
C GLU A 74 6.33 -4.85 -15.53
N LEU A 75 7.06 -3.73 -15.54
CA LEU A 75 6.79 -2.61 -16.43
C LEU A 75 6.98 -2.96 -17.91
N VAL A 76 8.04 -3.71 -18.26
CA VAL A 76 8.30 -4.19 -19.62
C VAL A 76 7.18 -5.14 -20.09
N ARG A 77 6.80 -6.09 -19.25
CA ARG A 77 5.69 -7.02 -19.53
C ARG A 77 4.37 -6.31 -19.75
N ASP A 78 4.06 -5.33 -18.91
CA ASP A 78 2.83 -4.54 -19.02
C ASP A 78 2.80 -3.73 -20.33
N ALA A 79 3.93 -3.21 -20.77
CA ALA A 79 4.06 -2.52 -22.04
C ALA A 79 3.90 -3.46 -23.25
N GLN A 80 4.50 -4.65 -23.20
CA GLN A 80 4.46 -5.64 -24.28
C GLN A 80 3.07 -6.26 -24.48
N ASN A 81 2.35 -6.49 -23.39
CA ASN A 81 1.02 -7.11 -23.43
C ASN A 81 -0.09 -6.16 -23.93
N GLY A 82 0.27 -4.95 -24.37
CA GLY A 82 -0.69 -3.97 -24.87
C GLY A 82 -1.72 -3.49 -23.85
N ASN A 83 -1.52 -3.85 -22.57
CA ASN A 83 -2.46 -3.55 -21.50
C ASN A 83 -2.48 -2.05 -21.11
N GLY A 84 -1.71 -1.22 -21.81
CA GLY A 84 -1.68 0.24 -21.59
C GLY A 84 -1.27 0.67 -20.17
N ARG A 85 -0.62 -0.23 -19.41
CA ARG A 85 -0.29 -0.01 -18.01
C ARG A 85 1.01 0.79 -17.78
N GLN A 86 1.36 1.65 -18.72
CA GLN A 86 2.36 2.68 -18.40
C GLN A 86 1.72 3.69 -17.45
N ALA A 87 2.34 3.88 -16.29
CA ALA A 87 1.89 4.92 -15.38
C ALA A 87 1.88 6.26 -16.13
N ARG A 88 0.69 6.84 -16.25
CA ARG A 88 0.52 8.13 -16.90
C ARG A 88 1.09 9.20 -15.98
N THR A 89 1.91 10.08 -16.49
CA THR A 89 2.40 11.27 -15.78
C THR A 89 1.56 12.48 -16.15
N TRP A 90 1.60 13.51 -15.33
CA TRP A 90 0.90 14.77 -15.57
C TRP A 90 1.83 15.96 -15.28
N PRO A 91 1.56 17.15 -15.86
CA PRO A 91 2.37 18.34 -15.61
C PRO A 91 2.50 18.65 -14.12
N GLY A 92 3.74 18.86 -13.67
CA GLY A 92 4.06 19.15 -12.26
C GLY A 92 4.36 17.92 -11.41
N ALA A 93 4.23 16.68 -11.95
CA ALA A 93 4.61 15.46 -11.27
C ALA A 93 5.73 14.71 -11.98
N THR A 94 6.65 14.16 -11.19
CA THR A 94 7.76 13.32 -11.64
C THR A 94 7.50 11.87 -11.25
N ARG A 95 7.61 10.93 -12.19
CA ARG A 95 7.57 9.51 -11.86
C ARG A 95 8.95 9.06 -11.39
N VAL A 96 8.99 8.50 -10.18
CA VAL A 96 10.16 7.87 -9.58
C VAL A 96 9.99 6.37 -9.66
N VAL A 97 10.74 5.71 -10.54
CA VAL A 97 10.75 4.24 -10.63
C VAL A 97 11.63 3.73 -9.50
N ALA A 98 10.99 3.10 -8.50
CA ALA A 98 11.61 2.68 -7.25
C ALA A 98 11.20 1.23 -6.90
N PRO A 99 11.65 0.23 -7.70
CA PRO A 99 11.22 -1.15 -7.57
C PRO A 99 11.59 -1.74 -6.20
N VAL A 100 10.61 -2.39 -5.57
CA VAL A 100 10.82 -3.16 -4.34
C VAL A 100 11.61 -4.42 -4.63
N PHE A 101 11.28 -5.12 -5.71
CA PHE A 101 11.95 -6.35 -6.11
C PHE A 101 12.95 -6.06 -7.24
N SER A 102 14.15 -6.58 -7.11
CA SER A 102 15.14 -6.60 -8.17
C SER A 102 14.64 -7.42 -9.38
N ASP A 103 15.27 -7.25 -10.53
CA ASP A 103 14.89 -8.00 -11.73
C ASP A 103 15.10 -9.51 -11.54
N SER A 104 16.12 -9.94 -10.78
CA SER A 104 16.35 -11.36 -10.45
C SER A 104 15.25 -11.97 -9.58
N GLU A 105 14.61 -11.18 -8.73
CA GLU A 105 13.49 -11.59 -7.89
C GLU A 105 12.14 -11.57 -8.63
N TYR A 106 12.10 -11.05 -9.85
CA TYR A 106 10.90 -10.95 -10.68
C TYR A 106 10.97 -11.81 -11.95
N THR A 107 11.85 -12.80 -11.99
CA THR A 107 11.89 -13.81 -13.05
C THR A 107 10.61 -14.68 -13.01
N PRO A 108 10.24 -15.35 -14.11
CA PRO A 108 9.10 -16.29 -14.11
C PRO A 108 9.19 -17.34 -13.00
N GLU A 109 10.41 -17.84 -12.71
CA GLU A 109 10.68 -18.84 -11.67
C GLU A 109 10.45 -18.26 -10.26
N ALA A 110 10.92 -17.04 -9.99
CA ALA A 110 10.73 -16.35 -8.71
C ALA A 110 9.26 -16.02 -8.48
N ILE A 111 8.58 -15.55 -9.52
CA ILE A 111 7.12 -15.32 -9.50
C ILE A 111 6.39 -16.64 -9.22
N ALA A 112 6.74 -17.72 -9.93
CA ALA A 112 6.13 -19.02 -9.73
C ALA A 112 6.39 -19.59 -8.32
N ALA A 113 7.57 -19.34 -7.75
CA ALA A 113 7.89 -19.72 -6.36
C ALA A 113 7.00 -18.97 -5.36
N ARG A 114 6.84 -17.65 -5.52
CA ARG A 114 5.92 -16.87 -4.70
C ARG A 114 4.48 -17.38 -4.82
N PHE A 115 3.99 -17.61 -6.04
CA PHE A 115 2.65 -18.14 -6.26
C PHE A 115 2.46 -19.52 -5.62
N ARG A 116 3.47 -20.41 -5.68
CA ARG A 116 3.40 -21.70 -4.97
C ARG A 116 3.30 -21.52 -3.46
N MET A 117 4.01 -20.57 -2.88
CA MET A 117 3.84 -20.23 -1.46
C MET A 117 2.39 -19.86 -1.14
N TYR A 118 1.73 -19.10 -2.01
CA TYR A 118 0.33 -18.74 -1.85
C TYR A 118 -0.65 -19.90 -2.07
N ALA A 119 -0.28 -20.89 -2.86
CA ALA A 119 -1.16 -22.00 -3.22
C ALA A 119 -1.16 -23.16 -2.23
N THR A 120 -0.15 -23.25 -1.36
CA THR A 120 0.09 -24.44 -0.53
C THR A 120 -0.48 -24.35 0.88
N ASP A 121 -0.92 -23.19 1.34
CA ASP A 121 -1.43 -23.05 2.70
C ASP A 121 -2.59 -22.04 2.76
N THR A 122 -3.63 -22.42 3.49
CA THR A 122 -4.83 -21.62 3.72
C THR A 122 -4.71 -20.69 4.93
N THR A 123 -3.55 -20.63 5.56
CA THR A 123 -3.34 -19.94 6.82
C THR A 123 -2.58 -18.62 6.71
N THR A 124 -2.68 -17.80 7.73
CA THR A 124 -1.96 -16.52 7.94
C THR A 124 -0.46 -16.50 7.54
N PRO A 125 0.31 -17.62 7.59
CA PRO A 125 1.72 -17.63 7.28
C PRO A 125 2.10 -17.13 5.89
N ILE A 126 1.26 -17.32 4.89
CA ILE A 126 1.63 -17.05 3.49
C ILE A 126 1.67 -15.56 3.17
N VAL A 127 0.61 -14.85 3.51
CA VAL A 127 0.59 -13.40 3.27
C VAL A 127 1.62 -12.71 4.16
N LEU A 128 1.80 -13.22 5.38
CA LEU A 128 2.86 -12.75 6.26
C LEU A 128 4.25 -12.97 5.64
N ALA A 129 4.52 -14.14 5.06
CA ALA A 129 5.76 -14.42 4.37
C ALA A 129 5.98 -13.43 3.21
N HIS A 130 4.93 -13.18 2.42
CA HIS A 130 5.00 -12.20 1.33
C HIS A 130 5.27 -10.78 1.83
N LEU A 131 4.57 -10.31 2.86
CA LEU A 131 4.80 -8.99 3.43
C LEU A 131 6.22 -8.86 4.01
N ARG A 132 6.74 -9.93 4.64
CA ARG A 132 8.14 -9.99 5.10
C ARG A 132 9.13 -9.93 3.93
N GLU A 133 8.87 -10.65 2.84
CA GLU A 133 9.70 -10.61 1.64
C GLU A 133 9.73 -9.22 1.01
N ILE A 134 8.59 -8.53 0.95
CA ILE A 134 8.50 -7.16 0.51
C ILE A 134 9.38 -6.25 1.36
N LEU A 135 9.27 -6.34 2.69
CA LEU A 135 10.07 -5.52 3.59
C LEU A 135 11.57 -5.80 3.43
N LYS A 136 11.95 -7.08 3.36
CA LYS A 136 13.34 -7.51 3.17
C LYS A 136 13.91 -7.01 1.85
N ALA A 137 13.19 -7.20 0.75
CA ALA A 137 13.64 -6.77 -0.58
C ALA A 137 13.76 -5.25 -0.70
N ALA A 138 12.81 -4.50 -0.10
CA ALA A 138 12.86 -3.05 -0.10
C ALA A 138 13.98 -2.46 0.77
N ALA A 139 14.46 -3.22 1.75
CA ALA A 139 15.54 -2.85 2.65
C ALA A 139 16.92 -3.41 2.21
N ALA A 140 16.96 -4.25 1.19
CA ALA A 140 18.19 -4.90 0.76
C ALA A 140 19.27 -3.87 0.37
N GLU A 141 20.50 -4.07 0.89
CA GLU A 141 21.60 -3.12 0.66
C GLU A 141 22.04 -3.08 -0.81
N ASP A 142 21.88 -4.19 -1.53
CA ASP A 142 22.16 -4.34 -2.94
C ASP A 142 21.01 -3.87 -3.86
N ASN A 143 19.86 -3.47 -3.31
CA ASN A 143 18.82 -2.82 -4.09
C ASN A 143 19.23 -1.37 -4.40
N PRO A 144 19.60 -1.06 -5.66
CA PRO A 144 20.13 0.26 -6.02
C PRO A 144 19.09 1.38 -5.86
N ASP A 145 17.81 1.04 -5.96
CA ASP A 145 16.70 2.01 -5.92
C ASP A 145 16.28 2.35 -4.48
N ARG A 146 16.61 1.49 -3.50
CA ARG A 146 16.32 1.66 -2.06
C ARG A 146 14.95 2.31 -1.80
N PRO A 147 13.84 1.73 -2.30
CA PRO A 147 12.56 2.42 -2.43
C PRO A 147 12.01 2.94 -1.11
N TYR A 148 12.02 2.13 -0.05
CA TYR A 148 11.47 2.53 1.23
C TYR A 148 12.37 3.54 1.96
N ARG A 149 13.68 3.40 1.82
CA ARG A 149 14.64 4.38 2.34
C ARG A 149 14.41 5.76 1.71
N SER A 150 14.27 5.80 0.38
CA SER A 150 14.02 7.05 -0.36
C SER A 150 12.74 7.75 0.11
N ILE A 151 11.65 6.98 0.27
CA ILE A 151 10.37 7.51 0.73
C ILE A 151 10.46 8.00 2.18
N LEU A 152 11.05 7.22 3.10
CA LEU A 152 11.19 7.63 4.50
C LEU A 152 12.08 8.86 4.65
N GLN A 153 13.18 8.94 3.91
CA GLN A 153 14.07 10.10 3.90
C GLN A 153 13.40 11.35 3.34
N HIS A 154 12.47 11.22 2.36
CA HIS A 154 11.67 12.35 1.91
C HIS A 154 10.89 12.99 3.07
N PHE A 155 10.24 12.17 3.92
CA PHE A 155 9.49 12.66 5.07
C PHE A 155 10.37 13.08 6.26
N ALA A 156 11.62 12.59 6.32
CA ALA A 156 12.62 13.01 7.30
C ALA A 156 13.43 14.23 6.85
N SER A 157 13.11 14.84 5.71
CA SER A 157 13.85 15.98 5.17
C SER A 157 13.74 17.21 6.09
N ASN A 158 14.88 17.89 6.30
CA ASN A 158 14.99 19.19 6.95
C ASN A 158 14.94 20.37 5.96
N SER A 159 14.48 20.12 4.72
CA SER A 159 14.41 21.17 3.71
C SER A 159 13.47 22.30 4.11
N THR A 160 13.82 23.54 3.74
CA THR A 160 12.97 24.70 3.94
C THR A 160 11.63 24.48 3.25
N GLY A 161 10.54 24.45 4.03
CA GLY A 161 9.17 24.15 3.55
C GLY A 161 8.68 22.75 3.85
N GLY A 162 9.54 21.85 4.37
CA GLY A 162 9.16 20.47 4.72
C GLY A 162 8.94 19.54 3.53
N PRO A 163 8.42 18.33 3.78
CA PRO A 163 8.08 17.39 2.72
C PRO A 163 6.87 17.88 1.91
N TYR A 164 6.87 17.55 0.62
CA TYR A 164 5.77 17.83 -0.30
C TYR A 164 4.93 16.57 -0.58
N PRO A 165 3.70 16.72 -1.12
CA PRO A 165 2.82 15.60 -1.42
C PRO A 165 3.41 14.61 -2.41
N ILE A 166 3.31 13.31 -2.10
CA ILE A 166 3.71 12.20 -2.98
C ILE A 166 2.58 11.20 -3.16
N LEU A 167 2.61 10.49 -4.29
CA LEU A 167 1.78 9.32 -4.54
C LEU A 167 2.65 8.07 -4.52
N ILE A 168 2.27 7.07 -3.74
CA ILE A 168 2.94 5.77 -3.69
C ILE A 168 2.01 4.73 -4.31
N HIS A 169 2.49 3.99 -5.30
CA HIS A 169 1.71 2.92 -5.91
C HIS A 169 2.55 1.69 -6.28
N CYS A 170 1.87 0.58 -6.48
CA CYS A 170 2.37 -0.60 -7.16
C CYS A 170 1.34 -1.04 -8.21
N SER A 171 1.15 -2.31 -8.49
CA SER A 171 0.11 -2.74 -9.43
C SER A 171 -1.30 -2.55 -8.88
N ALA A 172 -1.58 -3.06 -7.66
CA ALA A 172 -2.87 -2.93 -6.98
C ALA A 172 -2.88 -1.81 -5.92
N GLY A 173 -1.71 -1.27 -5.54
CA GLY A 173 -1.59 -0.36 -4.42
C GLY A 173 -1.92 -1.02 -3.08
N LYS A 174 -1.71 -2.34 -2.98
CA LYS A 174 -2.08 -3.16 -1.82
C LYS A 174 -0.85 -3.52 -0.98
N ASP A 175 -0.05 -4.50 -1.39
CA ASP A 175 0.99 -5.10 -0.55
C ASP A 175 2.27 -4.27 -0.45
N ARG A 176 2.98 -4.05 -1.54
CA ARG A 176 4.21 -3.21 -1.56
C ARG A 176 3.93 -1.81 -1.05
N THR A 177 2.84 -1.22 -1.51
CA THR A 177 2.37 0.09 -1.05
C THR A 177 1.89 0.02 0.40
N GLY A 178 1.21 -1.04 0.80
CA GLY A 178 0.68 -1.21 2.16
C GLY A 178 1.77 -1.32 3.21
N VAL A 179 2.87 -2.02 2.92
CA VAL A 179 3.99 -2.15 3.87
C VAL A 179 4.63 -0.80 4.15
N ILE A 180 4.96 0.00 3.13
CA ILE A 180 5.56 1.33 3.38
C ILE A 180 4.58 2.29 4.06
N CYS A 181 3.29 2.27 3.70
CA CYS A 181 2.29 3.09 4.39
C CYS A 181 2.14 2.68 5.86
N ALA A 182 2.16 1.37 6.16
CA ALA A 182 2.13 0.88 7.53
C ALA A 182 3.36 1.32 8.33
N LEU A 183 4.56 1.31 7.73
CA LEU A 183 5.76 1.83 8.38
C LEU A 183 5.60 3.33 8.70
N ILE A 184 5.16 4.15 7.74
CA ILE A 184 4.96 5.59 7.95
C ILE A 184 3.98 5.85 9.09
N LEU A 185 2.81 5.21 9.09
CA LEU A 185 1.78 5.37 10.13
C LEU A 185 2.29 4.92 11.50
N SER A 186 2.96 3.76 11.58
CA SER A 186 3.52 3.25 12.83
C SER A 186 4.61 4.17 13.37
N LEU A 187 5.51 4.69 12.52
CA LEU A 187 6.53 5.66 12.90
C LEU A 187 5.92 6.96 13.42
N CYS A 188 4.76 7.38 12.91
CA CYS A 188 4.02 8.52 13.44
C CYS A 188 3.37 8.25 14.82
N GLY A 189 3.25 6.98 15.22
CA GLY A 189 2.63 6.60 16.49
C GLY A 189 1.14 6.26 16.40
N VAL A 190 0.66 5.90 15.21
CA VAL A 190 -0.69 5.36 14.99
C VAL A 190 -0.74 3.94 15.57
N GLU A 191 -1.84 3.57 16.21
CA GLU A 191 -2.02 2.23 16.78
C GLU A 191 -2.12 1.14 15.71
N ASP A 192 -1.67 -0.06 16.05
CA ASP A 192 -1.60 -1.19 15.12
C ASP A 192 -2.96 -1.53 14.48
N GLU A 193 -4.03 -1.42 15.24
CA GLU A 193 -5.38 -1.70 14.76
C GLU A 193 -5.81 -0.71 13.66
N ALA A 194 -5.48 0.56 13.80
CA ALA A 194 -5.75 1.60 12.80
C ALA A 194 -4.84 1.45 11.57
N VAL A 195 -3.55 1.13 11.78
CA VAL A 195 -2.61 0.81 10.69
C VAL A 195 -3.09 -0.39 9.87
N ALA A 196 -3.52 -1.44 10.53
CA ALA A 196 -4.01 -2.65 9.88
C ALA A 196 -5.37 -2.42 9.19
N HIS A 197 -6.22 -1.57 9.76
CA HIS A 197 -7.46 -1.15 9.12
C HIS A 197 -7.19 -0.37 7.82
N GLU A 198 -6.24 0.57 7.84
CA GLU A 198 -5.83 1.30 6.63
C GLU A 198 -5.42 0.35 5.51
N TYR A 199 -4.62 -0.68 5.80
CA TYR A 199 -4.28 -1.70 4.83
C TYR A 199 -5.51 -2.43 4.27
N SER A 200 -6.44 -2.82 5.16
CA SER A 200 -7.64 -3.59 4.80
C SER A 200 -8.66 -2.78 3.96
N LEU A 201 -8.61 -1.45 3.99
CA LEU A 201 -9.41 -0.61 3.09
C LEU A 201 -9.20 -0.95 1.60
N SER A 202 -8.10 -1.61 1.24
CA SER A 202 -7.88 -2.08 -0.14
C SER A 202 -8.91 -3.12 -0.58
N GLU A 203 -9.58 -3.84 0.33
CA GLU A 203 -10.73 -4.68 0.01
C GLU A 203 -11.85 -3.89 -0.68
N LEU A 204 -12.10 -2.67 -0.18
CA LEU A 204 -13.12 -1.78 -0.73
C LEU A 204 -12.61 -1.05 -1.97
N GLY A 205 -11.38 -0.54 -1.92
CA GLY A 205 -10.78 0.25 -3.00
C GLY A 205 -10.55 -0.54 -4.30
N LEU A 206 -10.45 -1.88 -4.22
CA LEU A 206 -10.24 -2.75 -5.37
C LEU A 206 -11.50 -3.42 -5.91
N LYS A 207 -12.66 -3.26 -5.26
CA LYS A 207 -13.94 -3.82 -5.73
C LYS A 207 -14.28 -3.43 -7.18
N SER A 208 -13.83 -2.24 -7.61
CA SER A 208 -14.03 -1.77 -9.00
C SER A 208 -13.09 -2.40 -10.03
N ARG A 209 -12.20 -3.32 -9.64
CA ARG A 209 -11.22 -3.97 -10.52
C ARG A 209 -11.39 -5.51 -10.63
N PRO A 210 -12.53 -6.01 -11.09
CA PRO A 210 -12.73 -7.45 -11.25
C PRO A 210 -11.74 -8.10 -12.24
N GLU A 211 -11.17 -7.29 -13.15
CA GLU A 211 -10.15 -7.74 -14.09
C GLU A 211 -8.84 -8.16 -13.36
N PHE A 212 -8.55 -7.63 -12.19
CA PHE A 212 -7.38 -8.04 -11.43
C PHE A 212 -7.48 -9.52 -11.00
N LEU A 213 -8.62 -9.92 -10.44
CA LEU A 213 -8.88 -11.32 -10.09
C LEU A 213 -8.91 -12.21 -11.35
N ARG A 214 -9.57 -11.77 -12.44
CA ARG A 214 -9.62 -12.53 -13.69
C ARG A 214 -8.23 -12.79 -14.27
N ASN A 215 -7.36 -11.79 -14.29
CA ASN A 215 -5.99 -11.92 -14.78
C ASN A 215 -5.19 -12.88 -13.90
N LEU A 216 -5.35 -12.80 -12.59
CA LEU A 216 -4.68 -13.68 -11.64
C LEU A 216 -5.10 -15.15 -11.84
N LEU A 217 -6.39 -15.41 -12.07
CA LEU A 217 -6.91 -16.76 -12.34
C LEU A 217 -6.38 -17.38 -13.66
N GLN A 218 -5.86 -16.54 -14.57
CA GLN A 218 -5.25 -17.00 -15.82
C GLN A 218 -3.76 -17.35 -15.68
N GLU A 219 -3.13 -16.92 -14.57
CA GLU A 219 -1.71 -17.24 -14.31
C GLU A 219 -1.55 -18.76 -14.17
N PRO A 220 -0.60 -19.40 -14.88
CA PRO A 220 -0.45 -20.86 -14.91
C PRO A 220 -0.32 -21.49 -13.51
N VAL A 221 0.29 -20.77 -12.57
CA VAL A 221 0.54 -21.24 -11.20
C VAL A 221 -0.72 -21.22 -10.33
N VAL A 222 -1.68 -20.37 -10.69
CA VAL A 222 -2.95 -20.21 -9.96
C VAL A 222 -4.07 -20.96 -10.66
N LYS A 223 -3.85 -21.37 -11.92
CA LYS A 223 -4.84 -22.08 -12.74
C LYS A 223 -5.27 -23.37 -12.05
N GLY A 224 -6.55 -23.46 -11.73
CA GLY A 224 -7.12 -24.59 -10.99
C GLY A 224 -7.15 -24.40 -9.46
N ASN A 225 -6.59 -23.29 -8.94
CA ASN A 225 -6.67 -22.98 -7.51
C ASN A 225 -7.27 -21.58 -7.27
N ALA A 226 -8.57 -21.48 -7.46
CA ALA A 226 -9.31 -20.22 -7.29
C ALA A 226 -9.28 -19.71 -5.84
N ALA A 227 -9.21 -20.61 -4.86
CA ALA A 227 -9.10 -20.23 -3.45
C ALA A 227 -7.79 -19.48 -3.16
N ALA A 228 -6.64 -19.99 -3.64
CA ALA A 228 -5.36 -19.30 -3.53
C ALA A 228 -5.38 -17.93 -4.22
N ALA A 229 -5.99 -17.83 -5.42
CA ALA A 229 -6.15 -16.57 -6.11
C ALA A 229 -6.93 -15.53 -5.27
N MET A 230 -8.02 -15.95 -4.65
CA MET A 230 -8.83 -15.07 -3.80
C MET A 230 -8.10 -14.65 -2.54
N GLN A 231 -7.30 -15.53 -1.92
CA GLN A 231 -6.45 -15.15 -0.79
C GLN A 231 -5.40 -14.10 -1.18
N MET A 232 -4.79 -14.27 -2.35
CA MET A 232 -3.81 -13.33 -2.88
C MET A 232 -4.39 -11.94 -3.17
N VAL A 233 -5.66 -11.88 -3.58
CA VAL A 233 -6.35 -10.60 -3.85
C VAL A 233 -6.72 -9.89 -2.56
N GLY A 234 -6.99 -10.63 -1.49
CA GLY A 234 -7.42 -10.11 -0.20
C GLY A 234 -6.37 -9.24 0.50
N SER A 235 -6.83 -8.28 1.29
CA SER A 235 -6.03 -7.40 2.14
C SER A 235 -6.52 -7.44 3.60
N ARG A 236 -6.58 -8.65 4.17
CA ARG A 236 -7.14 -8.88 5.51
C ARG A 236 -6.36 -8.12 6.58
N LYS A 237 -7.08 -7.44 7.46
CA LYS A 237 -6.54 -6.75 8.63
C LYS A 237 -5.56 -7.61 9.44
N ARG A 238 -5.92 -8.89 9.66
CA ARG A 238 -5.09 -9.87 10.38
C ARG A 238 -3.67 -10.05 9.82
N PHE A 239 -3.48 -9.84 8.52
CA PHE A 239 -2.16 -10.01 7.88
C PHE A 239 -1.21 -8.87 8.24
N MET A 240 -1.71 -7.63 8.22
CA MET A 240 -0.91 -6.48 8.62
C MET A 240 -0.62 -6.50 10.13
N LEU A 241 -1.60 -6.86 10.96
CA LEU A 241 -1.37 -7.08 12.40
C LEU A 241 -0.28 -8.13 12.66
N ALA A 242 -0.29 -9.24 11.89
CA ALA A 242 0.74 -10.26 12.02
C ALA A 242 2.12 -9.75 11.61
N LEU A 243 2.22 -8.91 10.56
CA LEU A 243 3.48 -8.28 10.15
C LEU A 243 4.00 -7.34 11.24
N LEU A 244 3.16 -6.43 11.75
CA LEU A 244 3.54 -5.47 12.80
C LEU A 244 4.00 -6.20 14.07
N ARG A 245 3.27 -7.25 14.47
CA ARG A 245 3.67 -8.11 15.59
C ARG A 245 5.04 -8.73 15.36
N THR A 246 5.28 -9.30 14.19
CA THR A 246 6.58 -9.89 13.85
C THR A 246 7.72 -8.88 13.92
N MET A 247 7.51 -7.65 13.43
CA MET A 247 8.52 -6.60 13.54
C MET A 247 8.84 -6.29 15.02
N LYS A 248 7.82 -6.19 15.86
CA LYS A 248 7.99 -5.94 17.30
C LYS A 248 8.66 -7.09 18.02
N GLU A 249 8.32 -8.34 17.69
CA GLU A 249 8.96 -9.51 18.26
C GLU A 249 10.44 -9.63 17.87
N GLN A 250 10.79 -9.26 16.64
CA GLN A 250 12.15 -9.39 16.12
C GLN A 250 13.07 -8.22 16.49
N TRP A 251 12.54 -7.00 16.52
CA TRP A 251 13.33 -5.77 16.73
C TRP A 251 12.93 -4.95 17.96
N GLY A 252 11.89 -5.38 18.71
CA GLY A 252 11.38 -4.65 19.87
C GLY A 252 10.32 -3.60 19.51
N SER A 253 10.46 -2.92 18.38
CA SER A 253 9.51 -1.93 17.87
C SER A 253 9.60 -1.78 16.35
N VAL A 254 8.64 -1.09 15.72
CA VAL A 254 8.74 -0.73 14.30
C VAL A 254 9.86 0.28 14.06
N ASP A 255 10.11 1.20 14.99
CA ASP A 255 11.25 2.13 14.94
C ASP A 255 12.58 1.37 14.85
N GLN A 256 12.79 0.43 15.78
CA GLN A 256 14.01 -0.37 15.80
C GLN A 256 14.12 -1.29 14.56
N CYS A 257 13.00 -1.75 14.02
CA CYS A 257 12.98 -2.50 12.77
C CYS A 257 13.52 -1.65 11.60
N VAL A 258 12.99 -0.44 11.39
CA VAL A 258 13.42 0.40 10.26
C VAL A 258 14.86 0.89 10.42
N ILE A 259 15.31 1.14 11.66
CA ILE A 259 16.70 1.50 11.96
C ILE A 259 17.63 0.30 11.72
N GLY A 260 17.28 -0.86 12.25
CA GLY A 260 18.07 -2.09 12.10
C GLY A 260 18.17 -2.57 10.65
N LEU A 261 17.18 -2.27 9.83
CA LEU A 261 17.19 -2.51 8.38
C LEU A 261 17.90 -1.40 7.58
N GLY A 262 18.44 -0.37 8.22
CA GLY A 262 19.13 0.73 7.55
C GLY A 262 18.25 1.60 6.67
N LEU A 263 16.93 1.56 6.86
CA LEU A 263 15.99 2.36 6.08
C LEU A 263 16.05 3.83 6.47
N ILE A 264 16.20 4.11 7.76
CA ILE A 264 16.32 5.45 8.32
C ILE A 264 17.00 5.33 9.69
N ASP A 265 17.71 6.35 10.13
CA ASP A 265 18.32 6.41 11.46
C ASP A 265 17.37 7.01 12.52
N GLN A 266 17.83 7.07 13.78
CA GLN A 266 17.05 7.59 14.89
C GLN A 266 16.65 9.06 14.68
N ASP A 267 17.59 9.88 14.23
CA ASP A 267 17.36 11.32 13.98
C ASP A 267 16.34 11.51 12.86
N GLY A 268 16.41 10.67 11.84
CA GLY A 268 15.44 10.64 10.74
C GLY A 268 14.04 10.23 11.20
N VAL A 269 13.89 9.25 12.09
CA VAL A 269 12.59 8.88 12.68
C VAL A 269 12.00 10.08 13.43
N GLU A 270 12.80 10.76 14.24
CA GLU A 270 12.34 11.94 14.99
C GLU A 270 11.96 13.10 14.05
N GLN A 271 12.74 13.31 12.99
CA GLN A 271 12.44 14.35 12.00
C GLN A 271 11.18 14.02 11.20
N LEU A 272 10.98 12.76 10.81
CA LEU A 272 9.76 12.31 10.17
C LEU A 272 8.54 12.61 11.05
N ARG A 273 8.61 12.31 12.35
CA ARG A 273 7.55 12.65 13.32
C ARG A 273 7.28 14.15 13.38
N ARG A 274 8.32 14.97 13.46
CA ARG A 274 8.16 16.44 13.45
C ARG A 274 7.44 16.95 12.21
N ASN A 275 7.70 16.35 11.05
CA ASN A 275 7.11 16.74 9.78
C ASN A 275 5.69 16.22 9.58
N MET A 276 5.41 15.01 10.10
CA MET A 276 4.19 14.26 9.79
C MET A 276 3.12 14.30 10.89
N VAL A 277 3.48 14.61 12.13
CA VAL A 277 2.53 14.67 13.27
C VAL A 277 2.19 16.12 13.57
N VAL A 278 0.92 16.44 13.52
CA VAL A 278 0.42 17.82 13.69
C VAL A 278 -0.76 17.85 14.64
N ASP A 279 -1.05 19.03 15.19
CA ASP A 279 -2.27 19.24 15.94
C ASP A 279 -3.48 19.17 14.99
N ILE A 280 -4.56 18.59 15.46
CA ILE A 280 -5.80 18.39 14.65
C ILE A 280 -6.33 19.71 14.09
N ASP A 281 -6.24 20.78 14.85
CA ASP A 281 -6.66 22.11 14.44
C ASP A 281 -5.84 22.69 13.27
N ALA A 282 -4.63 22.19 13.06
CA ALA A 282 -3.74 22.61 11.97
C ALA A 282 -4.11 22.01 10.61
N VAL A 283 -4.97 21.01 10.62
CA VAL A 283 -5.39 20.29 9.40
C VAL A 283 -6.89 20.41 9.18
N SER A 284 -7.76 20.56 9.07
CA SER A 284 -9.23 20.63 8.88
C SER A 284 -10.06 20.61 10.17
N GLY A 285 -9.42 20.51 11.33
CA GLY A 285 -10.11 20.49 12.62
C GLY A 285 -10.90 19.19 12.92
N THR A 286 -10.81 18.17 12.05
CA THR A 286 -11.52 16.90 12.21
C THR A 286 -10.56 15.72 12.11
N GLU A 287 -10.56 14.91 13.15
CA GLU A 287 -9.92 13.59 13.14
C GLU A 287 -10.64 12.69 12.14
N LEU A 288 -9.87 11.84 11.43
CA LEU A 288 -10.46 10.82 10.58
C LEU A 288 -11.22 9.82 11.46
N ASP A 289 -12.51 9.68 11.22
CA ASP A 289 -13.26 8.53 11.75
C ASP A 289 -12.82 7.27 10.96
N TRP A 290 -11.66 6.75 11.33
CA TRP A 290 -11.09 5.59 10.65
C TRP A 290 -11.93 4.32 10.84
N MET A 291 -12.80 4.31 11.86
CA MET A 291 -13.74 3.20 12.11
C MET A 291 -14.99 3.27 11.22
N SER A 292 -15.24 4.37 10.54
CA SER A 292 -16.44 4.57 9.71
C SER A 292 -16.65 3.49 8.64
N HIS A 293 -15.58 2.82 8.19
CA HIS A 293 -15.62 1.74 7.20
C HIS A 293 -15.42 0.34 7.79
N ALA A 294 -15.29 0.21 9.11
CA ALA A 294 -14.95 -1.06 9.76
C ALA A 294 -15.98 -2.17 9.44
N GLU A 295 -17.27 -1.85 9.48
CA GLU A 295 -18.32 -2.81 9.14
C GLU A 295 -18.29 -3.20 7.65
N LEU A 296 -18.02 -2.25 6.74
CA LEU A 296 -17.94 -2.53 5.31
C LEU A 296 -16.74 -3.41 4.99
N VAL A 297 -15.60 -3.17 5.63
CA VAL A 297 -14.41 -4.00 5.51
C VAL A 297 -14.67 -5.40 6.05
N ALA A 298 -15.22 -5.53 7.27
CA ALA A 298 -15.54 -6.81 7.88
C ALA A 298 -16.48 -7.65 6.98
N ARG A 299 -17.54 -7.04 6.47
CA ARG A 299 -18.44 -7.71 5.51
C ARG A 299 -17.74 -8.16 4.23
N ALA A 300 -16.81 -7.34 3.70
CA ALA A 300 -16.05 -7.69 2.50
C ALA A 300 -15.08 -8.85 2.77
N GLU A 301 -14.42 -8.85 3.92
CA GLU A 301 -13.56 -9.94 4.36
C GLU A 301 -14.35 -11.25 4.55
N ASP A 302 -15.48 -11.21 5.27
CA ASP A 302 -16.35 -12.36 5.49
C ASP A 302 -16.91 -12.93 4.19
N GLU A 303 -17.31 -12.08 3.25
CA GLU A 303 -17.80 -12.52 1.93
C GLU A 303 -16.70 -13.24 1.15
N ALA A 304 -15.49 -12.69 1.17
CA ALA A 304 -14.37 -13.28 0.47
C ALA A 304 -13.93 -14.60 1.12
N ASP A 305 -13.92 -14.70 2.46
CA ASP A 305 -13.59 -15.94 3.17
C ASP A 305 -14.63 -17.03 2.87
N ARG A 306 -15.93 -16.73 2.88
CA ARG A 306 -16.98 -17.69 2.45
C ARG A 306 -16.81 -18.17 1.02
N ARG A 307 -16.38 -17.30 0.09
CA ARG A 307 -16.10 -17.70 -1.28
C ARG A 307 -14.88 -18.62 -1.39
N ILE A 308 -13.84 -18.36 -0.60
CA ILE A 308 -12.65 -19.22 -0.52
C ILE A 308 -13.05 -20.60 -0.02
N ASP A 309 -13.80 -20.68 1.10
CA ASP A 309 -14.26 -21.93 1.69
C ASP A 309 -15.11 -22.74 0.70
N ALA A 310 -16.02 -22.09 -0.02
CA ALA A 310 -16.84 -22.74 -1.06
C ALA A 310 -15.99 -23.29 -2.21
N LEU A 311 -14.94 -22.59 -2.62
CA LEU A 311 -14.02 -23.03 -3.68
C LEU A 311 -13.15 -24.21 -3.22
N VAL A 312 -12.70 -24.20 -1.96
CA VAL A 312 -11.95 -25.31 -1.36
C VAL A 312 -12.82 -26.55 -1.24
N ALA A 313 -14.09 -26.41 -0.83
CA ALA A 313 -15.02 -27.53 -0.71
C ALA A 313 -15.43 -28.14 -2.06
N ALA A 314 -15.32 -27.40 -3.17
CA ALA A 314 -15.67 -27.84 -4.51
C ALA A 314 -14.48 -28.48 -5.28
N ALA A 315 -13.25 -28.39 -4.75
CA ALA A 315 -12.04 -28.89 -5.37
C ALA A 315 -11.67 -30.29 -4.89
#